data_9b96013fd6e5277037863e47f4f9984a
#
_entry.id   9b96013fd6e5277037863e47f4f9984a
#
_cell.length_a   1.000
_cell.length_b   1.000
_cell.length_c   1.000
_cell.angle_alpha   90.00
_cell.angle_beta   90.00
_cell.angle_gamma   90.00
#
_symmetry.space_group_name_H-M   'P 1'
#
loop_
_entity.id
_entity.type
_entity.pdbx_description
1 polymer ?
#
loop_
_entity_poly.entity_id
_entity_poly.type
_entity_poly.pdbx_seq_one_letter_code
_entity_poly.pdbx_strand_id
1 'polypeptide(L)'
;MYETHFGLRTKPFAVTPNPRFLYPSRSHREALASLVYGVKHRRGFICLVGEVGTGKTTLLRALLDGLNVSVRTALITHTTIDREDLLWLILNELLIPHAGLSRVEMIQALHDFVVAELESGSFPPLLIVDEAQNLNDEILEEIRLLTNLEIGDTKLLQVILSGQPELEQKLARPQLRQLGQRMAVRARLDPLDREETAAYVNHRLHVAGARDLHLFTRAALRKVWWWTAGFPRLINIVCEQALVNAFGADRNTVSEALVEEAAHDLGLNRPRDGGQLPGEYQLAGGQRSPWRTLLRLGGAA
;
A
#
# COMPACT_ATOMS: atom_id res chain seq x y z
N MET A 1 -20.50 18.08 -5.64
CA MET A 1 -20.71 19.00 -6.78
C MET A 1 -20.56 18.26 -8.11
N TYR A 2 -19.38 17.87 -8.55
CA TYR A 2 -19.19 17.15 -9.82
C TYR A 2 -19.80 15.74 -9.82
N GLU A 3 -19.90 15.10 -8.65
CA GLU A 3 -20.50 13.77 -8.53
C GLU A 3 -21.91 13.73 -9.07
N THR A 4 -22.74 14.71 -8.71
CA THR A 4 -24.13 14.81 -9.21
C THR A 4 -24.17 15.07 -10.70
N HIS A 5 -23.28 15.91 -11.24
CA HIS A 5 -23.18 16.23 -12.66
C HIS A 5 -22.89 14.97 -13.50
N PHE A 6 -21.95 14.13 -13.04
CA PHE A 6 -21.59 12.88 -13.73
C PHE A 6 -22.39 11.65 -13.27
N GLY A 7 -23.42 11.83 -12.44
CA GLY A 7 -24.25 10.75 -11.94
C GLY A 7 -23.52 9.74 -11.06
N LEU A 8 -22.49 10.20 -10.32
CA LEU A 8 -21.70 9.40 -9.39
C LEU A 8 -22.36 9.39 -8.01
N ARG A 9 -22.24 8.28 -7.28
CA ARG A 9 -22.71 8.14 -5.90
C ARG A 9 -21.62 8.53 -4.89
N THR A 10 -20.37 8.34 -5.25
CA THR A 10 -19.19 8.64 -4.42
C THR A 10 -18.05 9.15 -5.30
N LYS A 11 -17.01 9.73 -4.67
CA LYS A 11 -15.80 10.16 -5.38
C LYS A 11 -15.05 8.95 -5.93
N PRO A 12 -14.87 8.84 -7.27
CA PRO A 12 -14.21 7.68 -7.88
C PRO A 12 -12.68 7.65 -7.59
N PHE A 13 -12.05 8.82 -7.50
CA PHE A 13 -10.59 8.95 -7.47
C PHE A 13 -10.04 9.46 -6.15
N ALA A 14 -10.74 9.19 -5.02
CA ALA A 14 -10.21 9.47 -3.70
C ALA A 14 -8.85 8.79 -3.47
N VAL A 15 -7.90 9.52 -2.88
CA VAL A 15 -6.51 9.04 -2.67
C VAL A 15 -6.41 8.13 -1.44
N THR A 16 -7.35 8.24 -0.50
CA THR A 16 -7.38 7.39 0.70
C THR A 16 -7.56 5.92 0.29
N PRO A 17 -6.71 5.01 0.82
CA PRO A 17 -6.81 3.59 0.53
C PRO A 17 -8.18 3.02 0.92
N ASN A 18 -8.88 2.43 -0.05
CA ASN A 18 -10.18 1.79 0.15
C ASN A 18 -10.23 0.47 -0.63
N PRO A 19 -10.29 -0.69 0.05
CA PRO A 19 -10.31 -2.02 -0.60
C PRO A 19 -11.42 -2.20 -1.62
N ARG A 20 -12.57 -1.53 -1.45
CA ARG A 20 -13.68 -1.59 -2.41
C ARG A 20 -13.31 -1.10 -3.82
N PHE A 21 -12.32 -0.21 -3.92
CA PHE A 21 -11.81 0.33 -5.18
C PHE A 21 -10.55 -0.40 -5.68
N LEU A 22 -10.17 -1.52 -5.06
CA LEU A 22 -9.04 -2.31 -5.53
C LEU A 22 -9.35 -2.87 -6.92
N TYR A 23 -8.56 -2.44 -7.89
CA TYR A 23 -8.55 -3.03 -9.22
C TYR A 23 -7.55 -4.18 -9.27
N PRO A 24 -7.99 -5.41 -9.55
CA PRO A 24 -7.10 -6.56 -9.55
C PRO A 24 -6.31 -6.65 -10.85
N SER A 25 -5.30 -5.77 -11.05
CA SER A 25 -4.36 -5.89 -12.15
C SER A 25 -3.62 -7.23 -12.10
N ARG A 26 -2.87 -7.56 -13.13
CA ARG A 26 -2.08 -8.79 -13.17
C ARG A 26 -1.14 -8.87 -11.97
N SER A 27 -0.32 -7.82 -11.74
CA SER A 27 0.64 -7.81 -10.62
C SER A 27 -0.07 -7.85 -9.25
N HIS A 28 -1.25 -7.20 -9.10
CA HIS A 28 -2.02 -7.26 -7.86
C HIS A 28 -2.57 -8.66 -7.58
N ARG A 29 -3.09 -9.37 -8.59
CA ARG A 29 -3.57 -10.76 -8.42
C ARG A 29 -2.44 -11.71 -8.06
N GLU A 30 -1.31 -11.61 -8.73
CA GLU A 30 -0.13 -12.44 -8.49
C GLU A 30 0.43 -12.18 -7.08
N ALA A 31 0.56 -10.91 -6.68
CA ALA A 31 1.02 -10.52 -5.36
C ALA A 31 0.05 -10.98 -4.26
N LEU A 32 -1.26 -10.76 -4.42
CA LEU A 32 -2.25 -11.20 -3.43
C LEU A 32 -2.24 -12.71 -3.27
N ALA A 33 -2.18 -13.47 -4.36
CA ALA A 33 -2.08 -14.93 -4.32
C ALA A 33 -0.83 -15.40 -3.57
N SER A 34 0.31 -14.74 -3.81
CA SER A 34 1.58 -15.03 -3.13
C SER A 34 1.51 -14.73 -1.64
N LEU A 35 0.90 -13.60 -1.25
CA LEU A 35 0.71 -13.23 0.15
C LEU A 35 -0.21 -14.23 0.87
N VAL A 36 -1.37 -14.55 0.26
CA VAL A 36 -2.33 -15.55 0.80
C VAL A 36 -1.66 -16.91 0.96
N TYR A 37 -0.90 -17.34 -0.06
CA TYR A 37 -0.14 -18.57 0.00
C TYR A 37 0.87 -18.57 1.15
N GLY A 38 1.65 -17.48 1.28
CA GLY A 38 2.64 -17.33 2.33
C GLY A 38 2.05 -17.41 3.72
N VAL A 39 0.93 -16.72 3.96
CA VAL A 39 0.24 -16.73 5.26
C VAL A 39 -0.38 -18.08 5.55
N LYS A 40 -1.14 -18.67 4.61
CA LYS A 40 -1.80 -19.96 4.81
C LYS A 40 -0.82 -21.12 5.03
N HIS A 41 0.33 -21.07 4.38
CA HIS A 41 1.37 -22.10 4.51
C HIS A 41 2.45 -21.79 5.56
N ARG A 42 2.21 -20.78 6.41
CA ARG A 42 3.08 -20.43 7.55
C ARG A 42 4.56 -20.25 7.13
N ARG A 43 4.79 -19.53 6.00
CA ARG A 43 6.13 -19.39 5.42
C ARG A 43 7.07 -18.47 6.21
N GLY A 44 6.61 -17.88 7.29
CA GLY A 44 7.38 -17.01 8.18
C GLY A 44 7.52 -15.62 7.60
N PHE A 45 8.57 -15.35 6.80
CA PHE A 45 8.81 -14.03 6.21
C PHE A 45 8.30 -13.91 4.78
N ILE A 46 7.56 -12.83 4.54
CA ILE A 46 7.00 -12.45 3.25
C ILE A 46 7.44 -11.00 2.96
N CYS A 47 7.87 -10.73 1.74
CA CYS A 47 8.23 -9.37 1.31
C CYS A 47 7.29 -8.93 0.19
N LEU A 48 6.69 -7.75 0.35
CA LEU A 48 5.89 -7.08 -0.67
C LEU A 48 6.59 -5.79 -1.09
N VAL A 49 7.00 -5.70 -2.35
CA VAL A 49 7.72 -4.54 -2.86
C VAL A 49 6.96 -3.89 -4.01
N GLY A 50 7.03 -2.58 -4.08
CA GLY A 50 6.49 -1.79 -5.18
C GLY A 50 6.76 -0.32 -4.94
N GLU A 51 6.80 0.44 -6.00
CA GLU A 51 6.99 1.90 -5.94
C GLU A 51 5.89 2.61 -5.15
N VAL A 52 6.15 3.86 -4.79
CA VAL A 52 5.16 4.71 -4.13
C VAL A 52 3.90 4.83 -4.99
N GLY A 53 2.74 4.61 -4.38
CA GLY A 53 1.46 4.77 -5.08
C GLY A 53 1.03 3.61 -5.97
N THR A 54 1.73 2.45 -5.95
CA THR A 54 1.32 1.23 -6.67
C THR A 54 0.16 0.49 -6.00
N GLY A 55 -0.20 0.82 -4.75
CA GLY A 55 -1.35 0.23 -4.06
C GLY A 55 -0.99 -0.82 -3.02
N LYS A 56 0.25 -0.90 -2.53
CA LYS A 56 0.69 -1.84 -1.47
C LYS A 56 -0.24 -1.87 -0.27
N THR A 57 -0.47 -0.72 0.35
CA THR A 57 -1.36 -0.59 1.53
C THR A 57 -2.80 -1.04 1.23
N THR A 58 -3.30 -0.75 0.02
CA THR A 58 -4.65 -1.21 -0.39
C THR A 58 -4.69 -2.73 -0.55
N LEU A 59 -3.62 -3.32 -1.11
CA LEU A 59 -3.50 -4.77 -1.25
C LEU A 59 -3.39 -5.47 0.11
N LEU A 60 -2.62 -4.92 1.05
CA LEU A 60 -2.53 -5.43 2.42
C LEU A 60 -3.88 -5.42 3.13
N ARG A 61 -4.65 -4.34 3.00
CA ARG A 61 -6.01 -4.28 3.55
C ARG A 61 -6.94 -5.30 2.91
N ALA A 62 -6.87 -5.48 1.59
CA ALA A 62 -7.64 -6.50 0.89
C ALA A 62 -7.23 -7.93 1.30
N LEU A 63 -5.93 -8.16 1.57
CA LEU A 63 -5.46 -9.42 2.18
C LEU A 63 -6.13 -9.66 3.53
N LEU A 64 -6.11 -8.67 4.42
CA LEU A 64 -6.71 -8.77 5.77
C LEU A 64 -8.22 -9.04 5.71
N ASP A 65 -8.94 -8.33 4.84
CA ASP A 65 -10.37 -8.54 4.61
C ASP A 65 -10.68 -9.94 4.05
N GLY A 66 -9.76 -10.50 3.25
CA GLY A 66 -9.90 -11.81 2.61
C GLY A 66 -9.42 -12.99 3.44
N LEU A 67 -8.67 -12.75 4.51
CA LEU A 67 -8.27 -13.77 5.45
C LEU A 67 -9.48 -14.12 6.35
N ASN A 68 -10.41 -14.94 5.84
CA ASN A 68 -11.58 -15.48 6.56
C ASN A 68 -11.23 -16.33 7.81
N VAL A 69 -10.06 -16.12 8.38
CA VAL A 69 -9.51 -16.93 9.45
C VAL A 69 -9.25 -16.01 10.62
N SER A 70 -9.39 -16.51 11.82
CA SER A 70 -9.02 -15.85 13.07
C SER A 70 -7.50 -15.64 13.15
N VAL A 71 -6.93 -14.87 12.22
CA VAL A 71 -5.53 -14.44 12.27
C VAL A 71 -5.46 -13.15 13.06
N ARG A 72 -4.86 -13.20 14.24
CA ARG A 72 -4.52 -11.97 14.98
C ARG A 72 -3.46 -11.22 14.21
N THR A 73 -3.69 -9.93 13.98
CA THR A 73 -2.78 -9.11 13.18
C THR A 73 -2.31 -7.89 13.94
N ALA A 74 -1.00 -7.63 13.87
CA ALA A 74 -0.38 -6.38 14.29
C ALA A 74 0.03 -5.61 13.04
N LEU A 75 -0.50 -4.40 12.81
CA LEU A 75 -0.20 -3.56 11.66
C LEU A 75 0.59 -2.33 12.10
N ILE A 76 1.87 -2.29 11.75
CA ILE A 76 2.76 -1.17 12.04
C ILE A 76 2.93 -0.33 10.78
N THR A 77 2.48 0.92 10.84
CA THR A 77 2.59 1.91 9.77
C THR A 77 3.54 3.05 10.13
N HIS A 78 3.84 3.22 11.42
CA HIS A 78 4.82 4.19 11.91
C HIS A 78 6.17 3.49 12.05
N THR A 79 7.13 3.91 11.24
CA THR A 79 8.44 3.24 11.11
C THR A 79 9.59 4.03 11.76
N THR A 80 9.30 5.18 12.38
CA THR A 80 10.26 5.93 13.21
C THR A 80 10.10 5.47 14.65
N ILE A 81 10.64 4.29 14.95
CA ILE A 81 10.47 3.58 16.24
C ILE A 81 11.83 3.02 16.69
N ASP A 82 11.97 2.78 17.98
CA ASP A 82 13.08 2.02 18.56
C ASP A 82 12.68 0.56 18.86
N ARG A 83 13.56 -0.20 19.53
CA ARG A 83 13.32 -1.62 19.85
C ARG A 83 12.23 -1.82 20.90
N GLU A 84 12.10 -0.90 21.84
CA GLU A 84 11.10 -0.97 22.89
C GLU A 84 9.73 -0.60 22.31
N ASP A 85 9.70 0.45 21.50
CA ASP A 85 8.52 0.87 20.76
C ASP A 85 7.96 -0.24 19.87
N LEU A 86 8.84 -0.97 19.13
CA LEU A 86 8.41 -2.07 18.28
C LEU A 86 7.65 -3.14 19.07
N LEU A 87 8.22 -3.59 20.17
CA LEU A 87 7.60 -4.64 20.99
C LEU A 87 6.30 -4.15 21.63
N TRP A 88 6.31 -2.90 22.13
CA TRP A 88 5.13 -2.25 22.69
C TRP A 88 4.00 -2.16 21.65
N LEU A 89 4.30 -1.72 20.43
CA LEU A 89 3.32 -1.64 19.33
C LEU A 89 2.75 -3.02 18.96
N ILE A 90 3.59 -4.05 18.88
CA ILE A 90 3.13 -5.42 18.59
C ILE A 90 2.14 -5.88 19.66
N LEU A 91 2.47 -5.72 20.93
CA LEU A 91 1.60 -6.13 22.04
C LEU A 91 0.29 -5.35 22.05
N ASN A 92 0.36 -4.04 21.80
CA ASN A 92 -0.81 -3.17 21.73
C ASN A 92 -1.76 -3.57 20.59
N GLU A 93 -1.24 -3.79 19.40
CA GLU A 93 -2.04 -4.21 18.23
C GLU A 93 -2.65 -5.62 18.42
N LEU A 94 -1.95 -6.51 19.13
CA LEU A 94 -2.46 -7.84 19.45
C LEU A 94 -3.38 -7.86 20.68
N LEU A 95 -3.59 -6.68 21.32
CA LEU A 95 -4.39 -6.51 22.53
C LEU A 95 -3.87 -7.33 23.71
N ILE A 96 -2.56 -7.49 23.82
CA ILE A 96 -1.89 -8.19 24.93
C ILE A 96 -1.63 -7.18 26.05
N PRO A 97 -2.09 -7.41 27.28
CA PRO A 97 -1.80 -6.55 28.44
C PRO A 97 -0.29 -6.46 28.69
N HIS A 98 0.26 -5.25 28.73
CA HIS A 98 1.71 -5.03 28.87
C HIS A 98 2.09 -3.80 29.70
N ALA A 99 1.13 -3.13 30.32
CA ALA A 99 1.41 -1.96 31.16
C ALA A 99 2.30 -2.30 32.34
N GLY A 100 3.44 -1.60 32.47
CA GLY A 100 4.40 -1.81 33.57
C GLY A 100 5.32 -3.02 33.42
N LEU A 101 5.25 -3.77 32.33
CA LEU A 101 6.12 -4.90 32.06
C LEU A 101 7.51 -4.42 31.60
N SER A 102 8.54 -5.08 32.07
CA SER A 102 9.88 -4.97 31.50
C SER A 102 9.92 -5.60 30.10
N ARG A 103 10.97 -5.28 29.32
CA ARG A 103 11.16 -5.87 27.98
C ARG A 103 11.13 -7.41 28.00
N VAL A 104 11.75 -8.05 28.99
CA VAL A 104 11.76 -9.53 29.11
C VAL A 104 10.36 -10.05 29.36
N GLU A 105 9.60 -9.42 30.24
CA GLU A 105 8.20 -9.78 30.52
C GLU A 105 7.31 -9.56 29.32
N MET A 106 7.53 -8.49 28.53
CA MET A 106 6.81 -8.24 27.26
C MET A 106 7.08 -9.36 26.23
N ILE A 107 8.33 -9.82 26.10
CA ILE A 107 8.68 -10.94 25.21
C ILE A 107 7.99 -12.22 25.69
N GLN A 108 7.99 -12.47 27.00
CA GLN A 108 7.31 -13.63 27.57
C GLN A 108 5.79 -13.55 27.34
N ALA A 109 5.17 -12.38 27.55
CA ALA A 109 3.74 -12.19 27.31
C ALA A 109 3.37 -12.44 25.84
N LEU A 110 4.21 -11.99 24.89
CA LEU A 110 4.03 -12.30 23.47
C LEU A 110 4.14 -13.80 23.20
N HIS A 111 5.15 -14.46 23.76
CA HIS A 111 5.34 -15.89 23.62
C HIS A 111 4.12 -16.68 24.14
N ASP A 112 3.68 -16.41 25.37
CA ASP A 112 2.58 -17.11 26.00
C ASP A 112 1.26 -16.91 25.24
N PHE A 113 1.02 -15.69 24.74
CA PHE A 113 -0.12 -15.39 23.88
C PHE A 113 -0.10 -16.24 22.61
N VAL A 114 1.04 -16.31 21.94
CA VAL A 114 1.14 -17.05 20.67
C VAL A 114 0.99 -18.55 20.90
N VAL A 115 1.54 -19.07 22.00
CA VAL A 115 1.35 -20.48 22.41
C VAL A 115 -0.12 -20.78 22.59
N ALA A 116 -0.84 -19.95 23.35
CA ALA A 116 -2.26 -20.12 23.61
C ALA A 116 -3.11 -20.07 22.31
N GLU A 117 -2.78 -19.16 21.37
CA GLU A 117 -3.44 -19.09 20.07
C GLU A 117 -3.23 -20.39 19.25
N LEU A 118 -2.01 -20.92 19.24
CA LEU A 118 -1.71 -22.17 18.53
C LEU A 118 -2.39 -23.41 19.15
N GLU A 119 -2.40 -23.50 20.47
CA GLU A 119 -3.09 -24.57 21.21
C GLU A 119 -4.60 -24.55 20.98
N SER A 120 -5.19 -23.36 20.79
CA SER A 120 -6.60 -23.22 20.40
C SER A 120 -6.90 -23.61 18.94
N GLY A 121 -5.87 -23.98 18.16
CA GLY A 121 -5.99 -24.30 16.74
C GLY A 121 -6.04 -23.07 15.83
N SER A 122 -5.76 -21.87 16.35
CA SER A 122 -5.69 -20.63 15.59
C SER A 122 -4.46 -20.58 14.69
N PHE A 123 -4.45 -19.62 13.76
CA PHE A 123 -3.24 -19.33 12.98
C PHE A 123 -2.23 -18.53 13.80
N PRO A 124 -0.92 -18.69 13.55
CA PRO A 124 0.10 -17.82 14.12
C PRO A 124 -0.23 -16.36 13.84
N PRO A 125 -0.04 -15.44 14.80
CA PRO A 125 -0.20 -14.03 14.58
C PRO A 125 0.63 -13.52 13.41
N LEU A 126 0.09 -12.51 12.72
CA LEU A 126 0.69 -11.88 11.55
C LEU A 126 1.12 -10.45 11.88
N LEU A 127 2.42 -10.20 11.88
CA LEU A 127 2.99 -8.87 11.94
C LEU A 127 3.10 -8.30 10.51
N ILE A 128 2.47 -7.18 10.25
CA ILE A 128 2.61 -6.44 9.00
C ILE A 128 3.31 -5.13 9.29
N VAL A 129 4.42 -4.89 8.61
CA VAL A 129 5.12 -3.61 8.67
C VAL A 129 5.06 -2.97 7.29
N ASP A 130 4.30 -1.88 7.18
CA ASP A 130 4.24 -1.08 5.96
C ASP A 130 5.33 0.00 5.98
N GLU A 131 5.81 0.43 4.81
CA GLU A 131 6.94 1.35 4.63
C GLU A 131 8.24 0.87 5.34
N ALA A 132 8.47 -0.45 5.34
CA ALA A 132 9.57 -1.10 6.07
C ALA A 132 10.98 -0.67 5.62
N GLN A 133 11.14 -0.03 4.44
CA GLN A 133 12.42 0.56 4.04
C GLN A 133 12.90 1.66 4.99
N ASN A 134 11.99 2.29 5.76
CA ASN A 134 12.32 3.34 6.71
C ASN A 134 12.86 2.80 8.04
N LEU A 135 12.60 1.53 8.39
CA LEU A 135 13.13 0.90 9.60
C LEU A 135 14.68 0.89 9.54
N ASN A 136 15.33 1.13 10.65
CA ASN A 136 16.78 0.93 10.73
C ASN A 136 17.14 -0.56 10.75
N ASP A 137 18.43 -0.89 10.56
CA ASP A 137 18.89 -2.27 10.46
C ASP A 137 18.70 -3.02 11.80
N GLU A 138 18.76 -2.29 12.93
CA GLU A 138 18.57 -2.86 14.27
C GLU A 138 17.13 -3.34 14.52
N ILE A 139 16.15 -2.58 14.03
CA ILE A 139 14.73 -2.97 14.14
C ILE A 139 14.41 -4.15 13.24
N LEU A 140 14.98 -4.18 12.03
CA LEU A 140 14.81 -5.32 11.13
C LEU A 140 15.42 -6.60 11.73
N GLU A 141 16.56 -6.47 12.42
CA GLU A 141 17.17 -7.60 13.14
C GLU A 141 16.33 -8.01 14.37
N GLU A 142 15.73 -7.06 15.07
CA GLU A 142 14.81 -7.36 16.19
C GLU A 142 13.59 -8.15 15.70
N ILE A 143 12.98 -7.74 14.58
CA ILE A 143 11.87 -8.50 13.95
C ILE A 143 12.33 -9.92 13.62
N ARG A 144 13.57 -10.09 13.12
CA ARG A 144 14.14 -11.42 12.84
C ARG A 144 14.26 -12.26 14.11
N LEU A 145 14.70 -11.66 15.21
CA LEU A 145 14.84 -12.35 16.49
C LEU A 145 13.50 -12.77 17.08
N LEU A 146 12.48 -11.92 17.01
CA LEU A 146 11.12 -12.25 17.46
C LEU A 146 10.53 -13.44 16.69
N THR A 147 10.90 -13.63 15.42
CA THR A 147 10.45 -14.80 14.64
C THR A 147 11.23 -16.09 14.90
N ASN A 148 12.27 -16.05 15.76
CA ASN A 148 12.96 -17.26 16.23
C ASN A 148 12.20 -17.97 17.35
N LEU A 149 11.12 -17.37 17.84
CA LEU A 149 10.22 -18.06 18.77
C LEU A 149 9.54 -19.20 18.02
N GLU A 150 9.88 -20.44 18.36
CA GLU A 150 9.36 -21.66 17.71
C GLU A 150 8.88 -22.64 18.78
N ILE A 151 7.81 -23.37 18.48
CA ILE A 151 7.39 -24.56 19.25
C ILE A 151 7.42 -25.75 18.31
N GLY A 152 8.34 -26.68 18.56
CA GLY A 152 8.61 -27.76 17.62
C GLY A 152 9.01 -27.21 16.26
N ASP A 153 8.33 -27.60 15.21
CA ASP A 153 8.57 -27.13 13.84
C ASP A 153 7.70 -25.94 13.43
N THR A 154 6.92 -25.37 14.38
CA THR A 154 5.98 -24.30 14.07
C THR A 154 6.52 -22.93 14.47
N LYS A 155 6.62 -22.03 13.51
CA LYS A 155 6.97 -20.62 13.75
C LYS A 155 5.82 -19.91 14.45
N LEU A 156 6.14 -19.22 15.53
CA LEU A 156 5.17 -18.54 16.38
C LEU A 156 4.66 -17.23 15.79
N LEU A 157 5.42 -16.59 14.90
CA LEU A 157 5.07 -15.30 14.31
C LEU A 157 5.33 -15.31 12.80
N GLN A 158 4.39 -14.82 12.02
CA GLN A 158 4.54 -14.56 10.60
C GLN A 158 4.75 -13.07 10.38
N VAL A 159 5.55 -12.70 9.38
CA VAL A 159 5.88 -11.30 9.11
C VAL A 159 5.71 -10.99 7.63
N ILE A 160 4.99 -9.90 7.34
CA ILE A 160 4.98 -9.26 6.02
C ILE A 160 5.74 -7.93 6.14
N LEU A 161 6.84 -7.80 5.42
CA LEU A 161 7.51 -6.52 5.22
C LEU A 161 7.06 -5.93 3.88
N SER A 162 6.36 -4.81 3.93
CA SER A 162 5.91 -4.07 2.75
C SER A 162 6.75 -2.80 2.61
N GLY A 163 7.23 -2.52 1.40
CA GLY A 163 8.07 -1.34 1.20
C GLY A 163 8.33 -1.01 -0.26
N GLN A 164 9.14 0.02 -0.44
CA GLN A 164 9.63 0.47 -1.74
C GLN A 164 10.81 -0.41 -2.20
N PRO A 165 11.29 -0.30 -3.46
CA PRO A 165 12.42 -1.09 -3.95
C PRO A 165 13.70 -0.98 -3.09
N GLU A 166 13.86 0.13 -2.35
CA GLU A 166 14.93 0.34 -1.38
C GLU A 166 14.93 -0.72 -0.26
N LEU A 167 13.77 -1.30 0.05
CA LEU A 167 13.68 -2.41 1.00
C LEU A 167 14.46 -3.63 0.51
N GLU A 168 14.34 -3.99 -0.78
CA GLU A 168 15.11 -5.10 -1.35
C GLU A 168 16.62 -4.84 -1.30
N GLN A 169 17.03 -3.60 -1.63
CA GLN A 169 18.43 -3.19 -1.56
C GLN A 169 18.94 -3.25 -0.11
N LYS A 170 18.11 -2.82 0.85
CA LYS A 170 18.43 -2.89 2.28
C LYS A 170 18.59 -4.33 2.76
N LEU A 171 17.65 -5.22 2.42
CA LEU A 171 17.68 -6.64 2.78
C LEU A 171 18.85 -7.41 2.11
N ALA A 172 19.42 -6.89 1.02
CA ALA A 172 20.59 -7.46 0.37
C ALA A 172 21.93 -7.09 1.04
N ARG A 173 21.93 -6.15 2.01
CA ARG A 173 23.14 -5.72 2.73
C ARG A 173 23.72 -6.87 3.57
N PRO A 174 25.05 -6.94 3.74
CA PRO A 174 25.71 -7.98 4.54
C PRO A 174 25.16 -8.11 5.96
N GLN A 175 24.80 -6.99 6.61
CA GLN A 175 24.28 -6.93 7.98
C GLN A 175 22.90 -7.62 8.09
N LEU A 176 22.08 -7.56 7.05
CA LEU A 176 20.72 -8.12 7.01
C LEU A 176 20.64 -9.43 6.19
N ARG A 177 21.78 -10.02 5.82
CA ARG A 177 21.82 -11.23 5.00
C ARG A 177 20.99 -12.38 5.57
N GLN A 178 21.00 -12.55 6.89
CA GLN A 178 20.24 -13.62 7.55
C GLN A 178 18.72 -13.40 7.41
N LEU A 179 18.25 -12.16 7.54
CA LEU A 179 16.86 -11.79 7.31
C LEU A 179 16.49 -11.99 5.83
N GLY A 180 17.33 -11.50 4.91
CA GLY A 180 17.12 -11.64 3.47
C GLY A 180 16.99 -13.10 3.01
N GLN A 181 17.75 -14.02 3.62
CA GLN A 181 17.69 -15.47 3.33
C GLN A 181 16.42 -16.14 3.87
N ARG A 182 15.74 -15.52 4.85
CA ARG A 182 14.48 -16.02 5.42
C ARG A 182 13.25 -15.59 4.65
N MET A 183 13.37 -14.70 3.65
CA MET A 183 12.28 -14.25 2.80
C MET A 183 11.80 -15.40 1.90
N ALA A 184 10.86 -16.19 2.39
CA ALA A 184 10.34 -17.36 1.68
C ALA A 184 9.40 -16.99 0.51
N VAL A 185 8.76 -15.82 0.60
CA VAL A 185 7.85 -15.32 -0.44
C VAL A 185 8.23 -13.87 -0.76
N ARG A 186 8.35 -13.58 -2.05
CA ARG A 186 8.57 -12.23 -2.57
C ARG A 186 7.49 -11.90 -3.56
N ALA A 187 6.76 -10.84 -3.31
CA ALA A 187 5.70 -10.33 -4.15
C ALA A 187 6.05 -8.91 -4.61
N ARG A 188 5.74 -8.59 -5.85
CA ARG A 188 6.03 -7.28 -6.43
C ARG A 188 4.78 -6.67 -7.05
N LEU A 189 4.60 -5.37 -6.83
CA LEU A 189 3.60 -4.57 -7.51
C LEU A 189 4.27 -3.67 -8.54
N ASP A 190 3.87 -3.84 -9.78
CA ASP A 190 4.30 -3.00 -10.88
C ASP A 190 3.26 -1.94 -11.20
N PRO A 191 3.64 -0.80 -11.80
CA PRO A 191 2.71 0.15 -12.37
C PRO A 191 1.80 -0.51 -13.41
N LEU A 192 0.60 0.03 -13.58
CA LEU A 192 -0.37 -0.44 -14.56
C LEU A 192 0.12 -0.17 -15.98
N ASP A 193 -0.05 -1.12 -16.85
CA ASP A 193 0.15 -0.86 -18.27
C ASP A 193 -0.96 0.04 -18.83
N ARG A 194 -0.88 0.34 -20.13
CA ARG A 194 -1.83 1.23 -20.79
C ARG A 194 -3.27 0.69 -20.77
N GLU A 195 -3.44 -0.61 -20.98
CA GLU A 195 -4.75 -1.26 -21.01
C GLU A 195 -5.31 -1.38 -19.59
N GLU A 196 -4.46 -1.78 -18.65
CA GLU A 196 -4.81 -1.85 -17.24
C GLU A 196 -5.16 -0.47 -16.66
N THR A 197 -4.47 0.61 -17.09
CA THR A 197 -4.82 1.98 -16.69
C THR A 197 -6.23 2.37 -17.14
N ALA A 198 -6.59 2.05 -18.38
CA ALA A 198 -7.93 2.32 -18.88
C ALA A 198 -8.99 1.50 -18.11
N ALA A 199 -8.71 0.24 -17.88
CA ALA A 199 -9.58 -0.64 -17.11
C ALA A 199 -9.70 -0.21 -15.64
N TYR A 200 -8.61 0.25 -15.03
CA TYR A 200 -8.58 0.81 -13.67
C TYR A 200 -9.49 2.04 -13.53
N VAL A 201 -9.39 3.00 -14.45
CA VAL A 201 -10.23 4.21 -14.43
C VAL A 201 -11.72 3.80 -14.55
N ASN A 202 -12.06 2.93 -15.49
CA ASN A 202 -13.42 2.45 -15.68
C ASN A 202 -13.93 1.66 -14.46
N HIS A 203 -13.10 0.82 -13.85
CA HIS A 203 -13.43 0.09 -12.63
C HIS A 203 -13.79 1.05 -11.49
N ARG A 204 -12.99 2.09 -11.27
CA ARG A 204 -13.26 3.08 -10.22
C ARG A 204 -14.54 3.87 -10.47
N LEU A 205 -14.80 4.26 -11.71
CA LEU A 205 -16.06 4.89 -12.09
C LEU A 205 -17.26 3.98 -11.84
N HIS A 206 -17.14 2.69 -12.21
CA HIS A 206 -18.18 1.69 -11.95
C HIS A 206 -18.48 1.54 -10.45
N VAL A 207 -17.44 1.37 -9.62
CA VAL A 207 -17.58 1.25 -8.16
C VAL A 207 -18.18 2.53 -7.56
N ALA A 208 -17.86 3.70 -8.13
CA ALA A 208 -18.44 4.98 -7.72
C ALA A 208 -19.90 5.15 -8.18
N GLY A 209 -20.43 4.21 -8.93
CA GLY A 209 -21.84 4.20 -9.38
C GLY A 209 -22.10 5.01 -10.64
N ALA A 210 -21.09 5.24 -11.48
CA ALA A 210 -21.27 5.88 -12.78
C ALA A 210 -22.28 5.13 -13.63
N ARG A 211 -23.23 5.88 -14.22
CA ARG A 211 -24.20 5.34 -15.17
C ARG A 211 -23.58 5.13 -16.55
N ASP A 212 -22.68 6.03 -16.93
CA ASP A 212 -21.89 5.95 -18.15
C ASP A 212 -20.42 5.74 -17.82
N LEU A 213 -19.84 4.64 -18.29
CA LEU A 213 -18.42 4.33 -18.14
C LEU A 213 -17.54 5.05 -19.17
N HIS A 214 -18.15 5.74 -20.14
CA HIS A 214 -17.45 6.50 -21.19
C HIS A 214 -17.18 7.95 -20.81
N LEU A 215 -17.21 8.27 -19.50
CA LEU A 215 -16.86 9.60 -18.99
C LEU A 215 -15.49 10.09 -19.47
N PHE A 216 -14.54 9.19 -19.64
CA PHE A 216 -13.24 9.48 -20.25
C PHE A 216 -13.20 8.95 -21.68
N THR A 217 -12.85 9.81 -22.64
CA THR A 217 -12.63 9.34 -24.00
C THR A 217 -11.43 8.41 -24.10
N ARG A 218 -11.36 7.57 -25.13
CA ARG A 218 -10.20 6.68 -25.35
C ARG A 218 -8.88 7.46 -25.47
N ALA A 219 -8.91 8.66 -26.06
CA ALA A 219 -7.73 9.53 -26.13
C ALA A 219 -7.34 10.06 -24.75
N ALA A 220 -8.33 10.46 -23.92
CA ALA A 220 -8.09 10.87 -22.54
C ALA A 220 -7.43 9.75 -21.72
N LEU A 221 -7.93 8.51 -21.79
CA LEU A 221 -7.35 7.37 -21.07
C LEU A 221 -5.89 7.09 -21.49
N ARG A 222 -5.59 7.22 -22.78
CA ARG A 222 -4.20 7.11 -23.26
C ARG A 222 -3.32 8.22 -22.68
N LYS A 223 -3.86 9.45 -22.61
CA LYS A 223 -3.14 10.60 -22.06
C LYS A 223 -2.95 10.48 -20.55
N VAL A 224 -3.93 9.94 -19.81
CA VAL A 224 -3.78 9.60 -18.38
C VAL A 224 -2.59 8.66 -18.18
N TRP A 225 -2.53 7.53 -18.90
CA TRP A 225 -1.39 6.62 -18.80
C TRP A 225 -0.06 7.33 -19.13
N TRP A 226 -0.05 8.15 -20.16
CA TRP A 226 1.16 8.86 -20.59
C TRP A 226 1.70 9.80 -19.51
N TRP A 227 0.83 10.54 -18.81
CA TRP A 227 1.23 11.46 -17.73
C TRP A 227 1.59 10.74 -16.42
N THR A 228 0.97 9.60 -16.15
CA THR A 228 1.05 8.93 -14.86
C THR A 228 1.97 7.71 -14.86
N ALA A 229 2.47 7.29 -16.04
CA ALA A 229 3.24 6.06 -16.23
C ALA A 229 2.59 4.83 -15.55
N GLY A 230 1.27 4.84 -15.40
CA GLY A 230 0.50 3.75 -14.80
C GLY A 230 0.49 3.70 -13.27
N PHE A 231 0.99 4.73 -12.57
CA PHE A 231 0.96 4.75 -11.09
C PHE A 231 -0.44 5.07 -10.57
N PRO A 232 -1.13 4.14 -9.86
CA PRO A 232 -2.50 4.30 -9.40
C PRO A 232 -2.78 5.59 -8.64
N ARG A 233 -1.86 6.01 -7.77
CA ARG A 233 -2.01 7.25 -7.01
C ARG A 233 -2.05 8.48 -7.93
N LEU A 234 -1.19 8.51 -8.95
CA LEU A 234 -1.18 9.60 -9.91
C LEU A 234 -2.38 9.58 -10.84
N ILE A 235 -2.78 8.39 -11.29
CA ILE A 235 -4.00 8.21 -12.07
C ILE A 235 -5.16 8.83 -11.32
N ASN A 236 -5.29 8.56 -10.02
CA ASN A 236 -6.35 9.15 -9.20
C ASN A 236 -6.28 10.67 -9.17
N ILE A 237 -5.11 11.23 -8.92
CA ILE A 237 -4.93 12.67 -8.82
C ILE A 237 -5.27 13.36 -10.15
N VAL A 238 -4.76 12.84 -11.27
CA VAL A 238 -4.99 13.41 -12.61
C VAL A 238 -6.47 13.25 -13.02
N CYS A 239 -7.06 12.08 -12.78
CA CYS A 239 -8.46 11.85 -13.13
C CYS A 239 -9.43 12.67 -12.27
N GLU A 240 -9.15 12.86 -10.98
CA GLU A 240 -9.95 13.73 -10.10
C GLU A 240 -9.93 15.17 -10.61
N GLN A 241 -8.72 15.71 -10.91
CA GLN A 241 -8.58 17.07 -11.43
C GLN A 241 -9.27 17.23 -12.80
N ALA A 242 -9.12 16.23 -13.67
CA ALA A 242 -9.74 16.26 -15.00
C ALA A 242 -11.29 16.24 -14.93
N LEU A 243 -11.89 15.53 -13.94
CA LEU A 243 -13.32 15.62 -13.68
C LEU A 243 -13.75 17.01 -13.19
N VAL A 244 -12.95 17.60 -12.31
CA VAL A 244 -13.20 18.98 -11.83
C VAL A 244 -13.13 19.98 -12.97
N ASN A 245 -12.13 19.88 -13.84
CA ASN A 245 -11.99 20.76 -15.01
C ASN A 245 -13.14 20.58 -16.00
N ALA A 246 -13.57 19.33 -16.26
CA ALA A 246 -14.72 19.01 -17.11
C ALA A 246 -16.02 19.61 -16.56
N PHE A 247 -16.24 19.46 -15.25
CA PHE A 247 -17.38 20.07 -14.55
C PHE A 247 -17.37 21.60 -14.67
N GLY A 248 -16.21 22.25 -14.44
CA GLY A 248 -16.03 23.70 -14.55
C GLY A 248 -16.31 24.21 -15.97
N ALA A 249 -16.02 23.39 -16.99
CA ALA A 249 -16.27 23.70 -18.40
C ALA A 249 -17.68 23.24 -18.90
N ASP A 250 -18.56 22.79 -18.01
CA ASP A 250 -19.89 22.25 -18.31
C ASP A 250 -19.86 21.14 -19.39
N ARG A 251 -18.87 20.22 -19.26
CA ARG A 251 -18.69 19.09 -20.17
C ARG A 251 -19.14 17.78 -19.49
N ASN A 252 -19.85 16.96 -20.24
CA ASN A 252 -20.31 15.64 -19.78
C ASN A 252 -19.25 14.54 -19.94
N THR A 253 -18.14 14.84 -20.63
CA THR A 253 -17.05 13.87 -20.88
C THR A 253 -15.69 14.53 -20.73
N VAL A 254 -14.72 13.76 -20.23
CA VAL A 254 -13.33 14.16 -20.11
C VAL A 254 -12.59 13.85 -21.42
N SER A 255 -12.18 14.91 -22.11
CA SER A 255 -11.36 14.83 -23.34
C SER A 255 -9.87 14.73 -23.04
N GLU A 256 -9.07 14.45 -24.07
CA GLU A 256 -7.61 14.50 -23.98
C GLU A 256 -7.09 15.87 -23.54
N ALA A 257 -7.68 16.97 -24.03
CA ALA A 257 -7.31 18.33 -23.68
C ALA A 257 -7.50 18.62 -22.18
N LEU A 258 -8.61 18.14 -21.59
CA LEU A 258 -8.89 18.32 -20.16
C LEU A 258 -7.91 17.51 -19.27
N VAL A 259 -7.42 16.37 -19.73
CA VAL A 259 -6.38 15.62 -19.01
C VAL A 259 -5.04 16.35 -19.11
N GLU A 260 -4.72 16.92 -20.27
CA GLU A 260 -3.52 17.74 -20.44
C GLU A 260 -3.54 18.97 -19.53
N GLU A 261 -4.67 19.69 -19.50
CA GLU A 261 -4.90 20.82 -18.60
C GLU A 261 -4.74 20.41 -17.13
N ALA A 262 -5.39 19.30 -16.71
CA ALA A 262 -5.28 18.78 -15.36
C ALA A 262 -3.82 18.45 -14.98
N ALA A 263 -3.05 17.86 -15.88
CA ALA A 263 -1.65 17.55 -15.63
C ALA A 263 -0.80 18.82 -15.47
N HIS A 264 -1.08 19.86 -16.25
CA HIS A 264 -0.41 21.16 -16.13
C HIS A 264 -0.79 21.87 -14.84
N ASP A 265 -2.07 21.88 -14.45
CA ASP A 265 -2.55 22.48 -13.19
C ASP A 265 -1.88 21.82 -11.97
N LEU A 266 -1.60 20.52 -12.07
CA LEU A 266 -0.90 19.74 -11.06
C LEU A 266 0.63 19.93 -11.09
N GLY A 267 1.16 20.68 -12.04
CA GLY A 267 2.60 20.91 -12.21
C GLY A 267 3.36 19.63 -12.56
N LEU A 268 2.73 18.66 -13.23
CA LEU A 268 3.40 17.43 -13.62
C LEU A 268 4.42 17.71 -14.72
N ASN A 269 5.64 17.24 -14.54
CA ASN A 269 6.66 17.24 -15.58
C ASN A 269 6.46 16.04 -16.50
N ARG A 270 6.72 16.23 -17.80
CA ARG A 270 6.69 15.14 -18.79
C ARG A 270 7.60 13.99 -18.34
N PRO A 271 7.12 12.73 -18.35
CA PRO A 271 8.01 11.61 -18.22
C PRO A 271 9.10 11.72 -19.31
N ARG A 272 10.37 11.63 -18.95
CA ARG A 272 11.43 11.50 -19.96
C ARG A 272 11.26 10.18 -20.68
N ASP A 273 11.48 10.15 -21.98
CA ASP A 273 11.41 8.94 -22.79
C ASP A 273 12.16 7.79 -22.14
N GLY A 274 11.42 6.69 -21.82
CA GLY A 274 11.99 5.50 -21.23
C GLY A 274 11.31 4.98 -19.96
N GLY A 275 10.23 5.57 -19.45
CA GLY A 275 9.37 4.96 -18.41
C GLY A 275 9.94 4.91 -16.99
N GLN A 276 11.11 5.51 -16.71
CA GLN A 276 11.57 5.74 -15.35
C GLN A 276 11.11 7.11 -14.88
N LEU A 277 10.19 7.13 -13.91
CA LEU A 277 9.93 8.35 -13.14
C LEU A 277 11.19 8.69 -12.33
N PRO A 278 11.55 9.98 -12.21
CA PRO A 278 12.60 10.39 -11.28
C PRO A 278 12.19 9.95 -9.86
N GLY A 279 13.10 9.40 -9.08
CA GLY A 279 12.89 8.87 -7.72
C GLY A 279 12.40 9.88 -6.68
N GLU A 280 12.09 11.09 -7.04
CA GLU A 280 11.34 12.08 -6.29
C GLU A 280 10.50 12.91 -7.26
N TYR A 281 9.19 13.00 -6.99
CA TYR A 281 8.34 13.98 -7.63
C TYR A 281 8.82 15.38 -7.24
N GLN A 282 9.73 15.96 -8.02
CA GLN A 282 10.01 17.38 -7.96
C GLN A 282 8.86 18.11 -8.65
N LEU A 283 7.90 18.57 -7.84
CA LEU A 283 6.97 19.60 -8.27
C LEU A 283 7.81 20.81 -8.74
N ALA A 284 7.71 21.15 -10.00
CA ALA A 284 8.45 22.23 -10.60
C ALA A 284 8.17 23.55 -9.86
N GLY A 285 9.25 24.21 -9.45
CA GLY A 285 9.26 25.61 -9.07
C GLY A 285 8.65 25.98 -7.73
N GLY A 286 9.43 26.60 -6.87
CA GLY A 286 9.21 27.13 -5.52
C GLY A 286 7.99 28.04 -5.27
N GLN A 287 6.86 27.81 -5.90
CA GLN A 287 5.59 28.40 -5.53
C GLN A 287 4.80 27.39 -4.68
N ARG A 288 4.28 27.86 -3.58
CA ARG A 288 3.48 27.09 -2.62
C ARG A 288 2.30 26.45 -3.34
N SER A 289 2.47 25.18 -3.75
CA SER A 289 1.37 24.37 -4.29
C SER A 289 0.27 24.27 -3.25
N PRO A 290 -1.01 24.48 -3.60
CA PRO A 290 -2.15 24.30 -2.71
C PRO A 290 -2.17 22.93 -2.00
N TRP A 291 -1.50 21.94 -2.56
CA TRP A 291 -1.42 20.56 -2.08
C TRP A 291 -0.54 20.33 -0.85
N ARG A 292 0.42 21.21 -0.54
CA ARG A 292 1.18 21.16 0.73
C ARG A 292 0.27 21.42 1.93
N THR A 293 -0.81 22.15 1.74
CA THR A 293 -1.83 22.40 2.77
C THR A 293 -2.75 21.18 2.95
N LEU A 294 -3.09 20.48 1.87
CA LEU A 294 -3.94 19.27 1.91
C LEU A 294 -3.22 18.05 2.49
N LEU A 295 -1.92 17.90 2.23
CA LEU A 295 -1.11 16.81 2.81
C LEU A 295 -0.87 16.98 4.32
N ARG A 296 -0.98 18.22 4.86
CA ARG A 296 -0.91 18.48 6.30
C ARG A 296 -2.25 18.31 7.03
N LEU A 297 -3.37 18.36 6.33
CA LEU A 297 -4.71 18.21 6.94
C LEU A 297 -5.20 16.75 6.97
N GLY A 298 -4.51 15.82 6.31
CA GLY A 298 -4.81 14.37 6.38
C GLY A 298 -4.12 13.62 7.51
N GLY A 299 -3.43 14.32 8.42
CA GLY A 299 -2.67 13.74 9.53
C GLY A 299 -3.25 14.01 10.92
N ALA A 300 -4.51 14.45 11.02
CA ALA A 300 -5.18 14.64 12.31
C ALA A 300 -6.66 14.29 12.17
N ALA A 301 -6.99 13.03 12.38
CA ALA A 301 -8.22 12.49 12.99
C ALA A 301 -8.10 10.96 13.02
#